data_5f703503761e7bbecdf75843beeb981e
#
_entry.id   5f703503761e7bbecdf75843beeb981e
#
_cell.length_a   1.000
_cell.length_b   1.000
_cell.length_c   1.000
_cell.angle_alpha   90.00
_cell.angle_beta   90.00
_cell.angle_gamma   90.00
#
_symmetry.space_group_name_H-M   'P 1'
#
loop_
_entity.id
_entity.type
_entity.pdbx_description
1 polymer ?
#
loop_
_entity_poly.entity_id
_entity_poly.type
_entity_poly.pdbx_seq_one_letter_code
_entity_poly.pdbx_strand_id
1 'polypeptide(L)'
;MNTQSTTSSASTNDKIITSANQEKLVLKTNQPAVRATSRTASENINDWMPNTLLQQEVLSQLRKQNPDRTWNSAADITKADMLLLTTYYGKDTYIDGKTSYSLEGLQYATNLTTVWLNNNLNAPSGSYYSDVTDISPLANLQKLQVVNIQQNRITDISPLANLKNLTEVDAAYNHISDFSPLKGFKNLKGTFSNQFITLPPAYISADNNIATLAIDCYLPDGSKVQLKPNNGVGETVFYKNGQLYVRWYFNGAGGGNYDSNGHIYYTNMKPQQPGLTGPTFNGTTVIPMDDYYFMTAASDGNNFVVVRPYVLAATAAPITVKYVDALTGESLVTTDLTLNGIVGQPYTTQRIDDELPNYDFTNIVGNASGVFTADAQTVTYYYTRKDAGDITIHMVDTNGNLIHDSATLTGKNNLGNNYDLAAPTFNHFKLQDTVGNVAGVFTTDPQSVTFIYVAWTPVISQSSIKIRMVSN
;
A
#
# COMPACT_ATOMS: atom_id res chain seq x y z
N MET A 1 46.91 13.82 -2.15
CA MET A 1 47.61 12.67 -1.55
C MET A 1 46.55 11.61 -1.40
N ASN A 2 46.55 10.77 -2.35
CA ASN A 2 46.79 9.34 -2.37
C ASN A 2 45.69 8.55 -1.65
N THR A 3 44.83 7.94 -2.43
CA THR A 3 44.86 6.60 -3.10
C THR A 3 44.44 5.49 -2.15
N GLN A 4 43.60 4.55 -2.38
CA GLN A 4 43.18 3.66 -3.50
C GLN A 4 42.15 2.72 -2.88
N SER A 5 40.96 2.42 -3.44
CA SER A 5 40.71 1.43 -4.52
C SER A 5 41.20 0.00 -4.26
N THR A 6 40.27 -0.95 -4.26
CA THR A 6 40.23 -2.23 -4.98
C THR A 6 38.99 -3.00 -4.53
N THR A 7 38.00 -3.24 -5.32
CA THR A 7 37.69 -4.17 -6.40
C THR A 7 37.88 -5.66 -6.10
N SER A 8 36.85 -6.36 -6.57
CA SER A 8 36.78 -7.68 -7.18
C SER A 8 36.38 -8.82 -6.24
N SER A 9 35.63 -9.80 -6.60
CA SER A 9 34.99 -10.24 -7.86
C SER A 9 34.21 -11.52 -7.55
N ALA A 10 33.22 -11.79 -8.36
CA ALA A 10 32.40 -13.01 -8.40
C ALA A 10 33.20 -14.24 -8.80
N SER A 11 32.74 -15.42 -8.40
CA SER A 11 32.89 -16.64 -9.19
C SER A 11 31.82 -17.65 -8.88
N THR A 12 31.16 -18.01 -9.92
CA THR A 12 30.29 -19.16 -10.23
C THR A 12 30.98 -20.49 -10.15
N ASN A 13 30.24 -21.59 -9.89
CA ASN A 13 30.05 -22.82 -10.68
C ASN A 13 29.55 -23.95 -9.78
N ASP A 14 28.38 -24.44 -10.08
CA ASP A 14 27.97 -25.56 -10.93
C ASP A 14 28.19 -26.97 -10.37
N LYS A 15 27.03 -27.63 -10.21
CA LYS A 15 26.64 -29.03 -10.49
C LYS A 15 27.61 -30.17 -10.18
N ILE A 16 27.11 -31.23 -9.57
CA ILE A 16 26.72 -32.49 -10.26
C ILE A 16 26.07 -33.47 -9.26
N ILE A 17 25.02 -34.14 -9.73
CA ILE A 17 24.26 -35.25 -9.21
C ILE A 17 25.09 -36.52 -9.28
N THR A 18 24.98 -37.44 -8.29
CA THR A 18 24.76 -38.87 -8.59
C THR A 18 24.33 -39.65 -7.34
N SER A 19 23.35 -40.49 -7.57
CA SER A 19 22.79 -41.54 -6.73
C SER A 19 23.73 -42.75 -6.59
N ALA A 20 23.63 -43.45 -5.46
CA ALA A 20 23.48 -44.91 -5.45
C ALA A 20 23.33 -45.48 -4.04
N ASN A 21 22.36 -46.34 -3.91
CA ASN A 21 22.04 -47.25 -2.80
C ASN A 21 23.21 -48.18 -2.44
N GLN A 22 23.31 -48.51 -1.15
CA GLN A 22 23.43 -49.94 -0.75
C GLN A 22 23.14 -50.11 0.74
N GLU A 23 22.20 -51.00 1.02
CA GLU A 23 21.91 -51.62 2.31
C GLU A 23 23.07 -52.46 2.83
N LYS A 24 23.30 -52.49 4.16
CA LYS A 24 23.69 -53.73 4.84
C LYS A 24 23.40 -53.73 6.35
N LEU A 25 22.69 -54.69 6.73
CA LEU A 25 22.25 -55.36 7.95
C LEU A 25 23.14 -55.27 9.22
N VAL A 26 22.49 -54.88 10.32
CA VAL A 26 22.31 -55.51 11.66
C VAL A 26 23.54 -56.01 12.47
N LEU A 27 23.66 -55.45 13.67
CA LEU A 27 23.76 -56.23 14.90
C LEU A 27 23.29 -55.39 16.14
N LYS A 28 22.37 -55.98 16.91
CA LYS A 28 21.83 -55.44 18.16
C LYS A 28 22.86 -55.58 19.28
N THR A 29 23.08 -54.53 20.08
CA THR A 29 23.46 -54.65 21.47
C THR A 29 22.60 -53.69 22.30
N ASN A 30 21.85 -54.24 23.21
CA ASN A 30 21.04 -53.53 24.19
C ASN A 30 21.92 -52.86 25.24
N GLN A 31 21.90 -51.53 25.34
CA GLN A 31 22.10 -50.77 26.57
C GLN A 31 21.17 -49.58 26.57
N PRO A 32 20.55 -49.23 27.71
CA PRO A 32 19.63 -48.11 27.74
C PRO A 32 20.42 -46.78 27.64
N ALA A 33 20.44 -46.23 26.47
CA ALA A 33 20.93 -44.87 26.29
C ALA A 33 19.90 -43.89 26.87
N VAL A 34 20.32 -43.17 27.87
CA VAL A 34 19.66 -41.94 28.32
C VAL A 34 19.36 -41.12 27.11
N ARG A 35 18.08 -40.98 26.84
CA ARG A 35 17.55 -40.17 25.72
C ARG A 35 17.90 -38.71 25.99
N ALA A 36 19.00 -38.25 25.45
CA ALA A 36 19.22 -36.82 25.28
C ALA A 36 18.10 -36.34 24.35
N THR A 37 17.09 -35.68 24.94
CA THR A 37 16.14 -34.92 24.16
C THR A 37 16.92 -33.90 23.36
N SER A 38 16.95 -34.08 22.05
CA SER A 38 17.44 -33.04 21.13
C SER A 38 16.66 -31.80 21.43
N ARG A 39 17.31 -30.82 22.05
CA ARG A 39 16.79 -29.47 22.12
C ARG A 39 16.66 -29.01 20.68
N THR A 40 15.46 -28.95 20.15
CA THR A 40 15.17 -28.15 18.96
C THR A 40 15.79 -26.78 19.21
N ALA A 41 16.58 -26.27 18.29
CA ALA A 41 17.15 -24.93 18.39
C ALA A 41 15.99 -23.99 18.75
N SER A 42 16.08 -23.31 19.91
CA SER A 42 15.04 -22.36 20.31
C SER A 42 14.99 -21.29 19.24
N GLU A 43 13.79 -21.00 18.71
CA GLU A 43 13.60 -19.85 17.82
C GLU A 43 14.20 -18.62 18.48
N ASN A 44 14.93 -17.81 17.72
CA ASN A 44 15.50 -16.59 18.25
C ASN A 44 14.35 -15.66 18.66
N ILE A 45 14.34 -15.17 19.89
CA ILE A 45 13.30 -14.28 20.39
C ILE A 45 13.10 -13.04 19.50
N ASN A 46 14.15 -12.53 18.88
CA ASN A 46 14.09 -11.37 17.99
C ASN A 46 13.25 -11.62 16.72
N ASP A 47 13.06 -12.89 16.33
CA ASP A 47 12.27 -13.24 15.14
C ASP A 47 10.76 -13.17 15.39
N TRP A 48 10.30 -13.20 16.66
CA TRP A 48 8.90 -13.19 17.01
C TRP A 48 8.52 -12.17 18.10
N MET A 49 9.47 -11.53 18.73
CA MET A 49 9.32 -10.41 19.67
C MET A 49 10.47 -9.42 19.44
N PRO A 50 10.45 -8.63 18.36
CA PRO A 50 11.60 -7.82 17.95
C PRO A 50 11.89 -6.64 18.88
N ASN A 51 10.91 -6.19 19.66
CA ASN A 51 11.10 -5.07 20.61
C ASN A 51 11.87 -5.53 21.85
N THR A 52 13.12 -5.12 21.96
CA THR A 52 14.01 -5.52 23.08
C THR A 52 13.56 -4.97 24.43
N LEU A 53 12.88 -3.81 24.49
CA LEU A 53 12.30 -3.31 25.74
C LEU A 53 11.14 -4.20 26.17
N LEU A 54 10.27 -4.59 25.24
CA LEU A 54 9.18 -5.54 25.53
C LEU A 54 9.73 -6.89 26.03
N GLN A 55 10.80 -7.39 25.42
CA GLN A 55 11.47 -8.62 25.88
C GLN A 55 11.90 -8.52 27.36
N GLN A 56 12.49 -7.39 27.77
CA GLN A 56 12.93 -7.17 29.13
C GLN A 56 11.76 -7.07 30.13
N GLU A 57 10.69 -6.39 29.73
CA GLU A 57 9.47 -6.31 30.52
C GLU A 57 8.80 -7.69 30.68
N VAL A 58 8.65 -8.43 29.59
CA VAL A 58 8.13 -9.81 29.61
C VAL A 58 8.99 -10.69 30.51
N LEU A 59 10.31 -10.62 30.43
CA LEU A 59 11.22 -11.34 31.31
C LEU A 59 10.94 -11.02 32.80
N SER A 60 10.82 -9.72 33.10
CA SER A 60 10.52 -9.26 34.46
C SER A 60 9.16 -9.80 34.97
N GLN A 61 8.13 -9.77 34.13
CA GLN A 61 6.80 -10.27 34.46
C GLN A 61 6.79 -11.79 34.63
N LEU A 62 7.47 -12.53 33.74
CA LEU A 62 7.59 -13.99 33.86
C LEU A 62 8.25 -14.41 35.16
N ARG A 63 9.38 -13.78 35.54
CA ARG A 63 10.08 -14.05 36.80
C ARG A 63 9.21 -13.74 38.00
N LYS A 64 8.48 -12.64 37.98
CA LYS A 64 7.58 -12.22 39.05
C LYS A 64 6.41 -13.18 39.24
N GLN A 65 5.79 -13.64 38.15
CA GLN A 65 4.60 -14.50 38.19
C GLN A 65 4.94 -15.99 38.37
N ASN A 66 6.19 -16.40 38.13
CA ASN A 66 6.65 -17.79 38.20
C ASN A 66 7.98 -17.90 38.91
N PRO A 67 8.01 -17.68 40.25
CA PRO A 67 9.27 -17.61 41.04
C PRO A 67 10.04 -18.92 41.02
N ASP A 68 9.39 -20.04 40.79
CA ASP A 68 10.00 -21.37 40.76
C ASP A 68 10.67 -21.70 39.41
N ARG A 69 10.63 -20.79 38.43
CA ARG A 69 11.26 -20.94 37.14
C ARG A 69 12.39 -19.90 36.92
N THR A 70 13.38 -20.34 36.19
CA THR A 70 14.56 -19.50 35.92
C THR A 70 14.70 -19.23 34.43
N TRP A 71 14.82 -17.95 34.08
CA TRP A 71 15.27 -17.44 32.80
C TRP A 71 16.51 -16.57 33.10
N ASN A 72 17.66 -16.90 32.55
CA ASN A 72 18.88 -16.12 32.78
C ASN A 72 18.84 -14.79 32.05
N SER A 73 18.25 -14.77 30.85
CA SER A 73 18.10 -13.60 29.99
C SER A 73 16.77 -13.66 29.21
N ALA A 74 16.45 -12.59 28.51
CA ALA A 74 15.30 -12.58 27.59
C ALA A 74 15.44 -13.60 26.44
N ALA A 75 16.68 -13.93 26.04
CA ALA A 75 16.93 -14.92 25.01
C ALA A 75 16.49 -16.35 25.40
N ASP A 76 16.25 -16.60 26.69
CA ASP A 76 15.77 -17.90 27.18
C ASP A 76 14.24 -18.05 27.05
N ILE A 77 13.53 -16.95 26.75
CA ILE A 77 12.07 -16.94 26.64
C ILE A 77 11.66 -17.63 25.34
N THR A 78 10.73 -18.55 25.47
CA THR A 78 10.10 -19.23 24.33
C THR A 78 8.64 -18.80 24.20
N LYS A 79 8.04 -19.02 23.01
CA LYS A 79 6.59 -18.80 22.80
C LYS A 79 5.74 -19.60 23.79
N ALA A 80 6.21 -20.78 24.23
CA ALA A 80 5.54 -21.58 25.25
C ALA A 80 5.58 -20.93 26.63
N ASP A 81 6.62 -20.19 26.98
CA ASP A 81 6.70 -19.48 28.24
C ASP A 81 5.70 -18.31 28.31
N MET A 82 5.30 -17.76 27.18
CA MET A 82 4.28 -16.70 27.12
C MET A 82 2.93 -17.16 27.70
N LEU A 83 2.63 -18.46 27.66
CA LEU A 83 1.42 -19.05 28.30
C LEU A 83 1.41 -18.93 29.83
N LEU A 84 2.55 -18.64 30.44
CA LEU A 84 2.68 -18.47 31.89
C LEU A 84 2.32 -17.06 32.36
N LEU A 85 2.16 -16.10 31.41
CA LEU A 85 1.71 -14.75 31.73
C LEU A 85 0.18 -14.73 31.89
N THR A 86 -0.28 -14.23 33.01
CA THR A 86 -1.71 -13.98 33.29
C THR A 86 -2.03 -12.49 33.33
N THR A 87 -1.05 -11.69 33.65
CA THR A 87 -1.12 -10.22 33.65
C THR A 87 0.10 -9.63 32.97
N TYR A 88 -0.06 -8.48 32.33
CA TYR A 88 1.03 -7.70 31.79
C TYR A 88 0.89 -6.22 32.17
N TYR A 89 1.93 -5.66 32.74
CA TYR A 89 2.03 -4.25 33.14
C TYR A 89 3.25 -3.62 32.49
N GLY A 90 3.03 -2.95 31.36
CA GLY A 90 4.09 -2.20 30.65
C GLY A 90 4.47 -0.94 31.41
N LYS A 91 5.75 -0.74 31.64
CA LYS A 91 6.31 0.41 32.38
C LYS A 91 7.10 1.35 31.48
N ASP A 92 7.83 0.80 30.54
CA ASP A 92 8.92 1.49 29.84
C ASP A 92 8.63 1.49 28.35
N THR A 93 7.75 2.39 27.91
CA THR A 93 7.52 2.66 26.49
C THR A 93 8.36 3.86 26.05
N TYR A 94 8.55 4.01 24.74
CA TYR A 94 9.05 5.28 24.21
C TYR A 94 8.00 6.38 24.41
N ILE A 95 8.46 7.62 24.47
CA ILE A 95 7.62 8.82 24.59
C ILE A 95 8.11 9.96 23.69
N ASP A 96 8.80 9.61 22.61
CA ASP A 96 9.40 10.59 21.70
C ASP A 96 8.44 11.07 20.58
N GLY A 97 7.26 10.47 20.49
CA GLY A 97 6.28 10.77 19.46
C GLY A 97 6.66 10.27 18.06
N LYS A 98 7.69 9.44 17.94
CA LYS A 98 8.25 9.00 16.65
C LYS A 98 8.45 7.49 16.59
N THR A 99 9.05 6.90 17.62
CA THR A 99 9.38 5.49 17.66
C THR A 99 8.16 4.70 18.11
N SER A 100 7.63 3.84 17.25
CA SER A 100 6.54 2.93 17.64
C SER A 100 7.05 1.84 18.58
N TYR A 101 6.36 1.65 19.70
CA TYR A 101 6.62 0.57 20.64
C TYR A 101 5.82 -0.66 20.22
N SER A 102 6.46 -1.60 19.52
CA SER A 102 5.82 -2.82 19.06
C SER A 102 5.44 -3.74 20.22
N LEU A 103 4.23 -4.27 20.18
CA LEU A 103 3.71 -5.31 21.08
C LEU A 103 3.84 -6.72 20.49
N GLU A 104 4.49 -6.87 19.33
CA GLU A 104 4.70 -8.16 18.70
C GLU A 104 5.40 -9.13 19.65
N GLY A 105 4.82 -10.33 19.78
CA GLY A 105 5.20 -11.33 20.79
C GLY A 105 4.12 -11.54 21.85
N LEU A 106 3.33 -10.52 22.21
CA LEU A 106 2.24 -10.67 23.19
C LEU A 106 1.12 -11.60 22.70
N GLN A 107 0.92 -11.75 21.39
CA GLN A 107 -0.09 -12.66 20.82
C GLN A 107 0.07 -14.11 21.28
N TYR A 108 1.25 -14.52 21.74
CA TYR A 108 1.50 -15.86 22.29
C TYR A 108 1.10 -16.00 23.75
N ALA A 109 0.83 -14.91 24.47
CA ALA A 109 0.42 -14.91 25.87
C ALA A 109 -1.10 -15.13 26.03
N THR A 110 -1.62 -16.22 25.48
CA THR A 110 -3.08 -16.49 25.39
C THR A 110 -3.77 -16.71 26.73
N ASN A 111 -3.04 -16.75 27.84
CA ASN A 111 -3.58 -16.79 29.20
C ASN A 111 -3.71 -15.42 29.86
N LEU A 112 -3.36 -14.33 29.18
CA LEU A 112 -3.53 -12.99 29.71
C LEU A 112 -5.01 -12.68 29.98
N THR A 113 -5.26 -12.20 31.18
CA THR A 113 -6.56 -11.67 31.63
C THR A 113 -6.53 -10.15 31.77
N THR A 114 -5.36 -9.59 31.99
CA THR A 114 -5.16 -8.15 32.20
C THR A 114 -3.95 -7.66 31.40
N VAL A 115 -4.15 -6.59 30.66
CA VAL A 115 -3.09 -5.84 29.97
C VAL A 115 -3.19 -4.39 30.38
N TRP A 116 -2.06 -3.85 30.83
CA TRP A 116 -1.93 -2.46 31.26
C TRP A 116 -0.78 -1.81 30.52
N LEU A 117 -1.10 -0.92 29.57
CA LEU A 117 -0.17 -0.26 28.65
C LEU A 117 -0.36 1.27 28.69
N ASN A 118 -0.56 1.81 29.88
CA ASN A 118 -0.62 3.26 29.99
C ASN A 118 0.78 3.87 29.84
N ASN A 119 0.90 5.20 29.84
CA ASN A 119 2.14 5.91 29.61
C ASN A 119 3.28 5.44 30.53
N ASN A 120 4.50 5.75 30.15
CA ASN A 120 5.70 5.50 30.95
C ASN A 120 5.53 6.09 32.35
N LEU A 121 5.44 5.23 33.38
CA LEU A 121 5.26 5.63 34.76
C LEU A 121 6.45 6.40 35.33
N ASN A 122 7.60 6.39 34.65
CA ASN A 122 8.78 7.18 35.02
C ASN A 122 8.77 8.58 34.37
N ALA A 123 7.82 8.87 33.48
CA ALA A 123 7.66 10.22 32.94
C ALA A 123 7.09 11.15 34.02
N PRO A 124 7.54 12.39 34.09
CA PRO A 124 6.99 13.38 35.04
C PRO A 124 5.53 13.65 34.68
N SER A 125 4.67 13.30 35.61
CA SER A 125 3.20 13.47 35.66
C SER A 125 2.42 13.85 34.40
N GLY A 126 1.69 12.91 33.90
CA GLY A 126 0.26 13.13 33.53
C GLY A 126 -0.08 13.53 32.12
N SER A 127 0.85 13.94 31.26
CA SER A 127 0.46 14.58 30.00
C SER A 127 1.21 14.06 28.76
N TYR A 128 1.78 12.89 28.82
CA TYR A 128 2.55 12.31 27.71
C TYR A 128 1.84 11.16 27.10
N TYR A 129 1.94 11.08 25.78
CA TYR A 129 1.55 9.88 25.04
C TYR A 129 2.73 8.92 25.00
N SER A 130 2.50 7.70 25.41
CA SER A 130 3.38 6.58 25.13
C SER A 130 3.34 6.23 23.64
N ASP A 131 4.32 5.52 23.17
CA ASP A 131 4.49 5.28 21.73
C ASP A 131 3.90 3.94 21.25
N VAL A 132 2.93 3.36 21.96
CA VAL A 132 2.12 2.25 21.46
C VAL A 132 1.12 2.80 20.44
N THR A 133 1.21 2.30 19.22
CA THR A 133 0.33 2.72 18.10
C THR A 133 -0.53 1.57 17.58
N ASP A 134 -0.08 0.32 17.77
CA ASP A 134 -0.72 -0.89 17.28
C ASP A 134 -0.97 -1.89 18.42
N ILE A 135 -2.22 -2.28 18.58
CA ILE A 135 -2.69 -3.29 19.55
C ILE A 135 -3.16 -4.57 18.87
N SER A 136 -2.89 -4.77 17.58
CA SER A 136 -3.24 -5.99 16.85
C SER A 136 -2.72 -7.28 17.50
N PRO A 137 -1.56 -7.31 18.20
CA PRO A 137 -1.12 -8.49 18.94
C PRO A 137 -2.09 -8.94 20.05
N LEU A 138 -3.01 -8.07 20.49
CA LEU A 138 -4.01 -8.45 21.50
C LEU A 138 -5.25 -9.14 20.92
N ALA A 139 -5.48 -9.08 19.59
CA ALA A 139 -6.74 -9.44 18.94
C ALA A 139 -7.24 -10.87 19.23
N ASN A 140 -6.34 -11.81 19.53
CA ASN A 140 -6.68 -13.21 19.76
C ASN A 140 -6.57 -13.64 21.23
N LEU A 141 -6.35 -12.72 22.16
CA LEU A 141 -6.19 -13.01 23.58
C LEU A 141 -7.57 -13.17 24.27
N GLN A 142 -8.26 -14.26 23.95
CA GLN A 142 -9.67 -14.49 24.32
C GLN A 142 -9.97 -14.52 25.83
N LYS A 143 -8.95 -14.59 26.69
CA LYS A 143 -9.10 -14.54 28.15
C LYS A 143 -9.03 -13.13 28.74
N LEU A 144 -8.72 -12.11 27.90
CA LEU A 144 -8.64 -10.74 28.36
C LEU A 144 -9.99 -10.26 28.93
N GLN A 145 -9.92 -9.67 30.11
CA GLN A 145 -11.01 -9.06 30.86
C GLN A 145 -10.81 -7.55 31.05
N VAL A 146 -9.57 -7.13 31.29
CA VAL A 146 -9.20 -5.74 31.55
C VAL A 146 -8.10 -5.32 30.61
N VAL A 147 -8.33 -4.24 29.88
CA VAL A 147 -7.37 -3.61 28.97
C VAL A 147 -7.26 -2.13 29.31
N ASN A 148 -6.12 -1.69 29.80
CA ASN A 148 -5.81 -0.29 29.98
C ASN A 148 -4.74 0.12 28.97
N ILE A 149 -5.13 0.99 28.02
CA ILE A 149 -4.31 1.52 26.94
C ILE A 149 -4.34 3.06 26.90
N GLN A 150 -4.61 3.67 28.06
CA GLN A 150 -4.64 5.13 28.17
C GLN A 150 -3.31 5.77 27.80
N GLN A 151 -3.38 7.00 27.32
CA GLN A 151 -2.20 7.84 27.07
C GLN A 151 -1.20 7.21 26.09
N ASN A 152 -1.73 6.67 24.97
CA ASN A 152 -0.95 6.14 23.87
C ASN A 152 -1.30 6.86 22.55
N ARG A 153 -0.77 6.40 21.45
CA ARG A 153 -1.02 6.94 20.10
C ARG A 153 -1.81 5.97 19.22
N ILE A 154 -2.73 5.23 19.85
CA ILE A 154 -3.56 4.22 19.20
C ILE A 154 -4.64 4.93 18.39
N THR A 155 -4.84 4.49 17.15
CA THR A 155 -5.89 5.00 16.25
C THR A 155 -6.98 3.99 15.97
N ASP A 156 -6.71 2.69 16.13
CA ASP A 156 -7.64 1.60 15.85
C ASP A 156 -7.87 0.73 17.08
N ILE A 157 -9.12 0.64 17.51
CA ILE A 157 -9.58 -0.19 18.62
C ILE A 157 -10.17 -1.54 18.18
N SER A 158 -10.31 -1.76 16.88
CA SER A 158 -10.94 -2.96 16.30
C SER A 158 -10.32 -4.29 16.74
N PRO A 159 -9.01 -4.39 17.09
CA PRO A 159 -8.46 -5.62 17.62
C PRO A 159 -9.15 -6.15 18.89
N LEU A 160 -9.83 -5.28 19.64
CA LEU A 160 -10.55 -5.69 20.85
C LEU A 160 -11.99 -6.19 20.59
N ALA A 161 -12.53 -5.98 19.38
CA ALA A 161 -13.95 -6.21 19.06
C ALA A 161 -14.45 -7.66 19.33
N ASN A 162 -13.55 -8.64 19.19
CA ASN A 162 -13.90 -10.05 19.31
C ASN A 162 -13.51 -10.70 20.65
N LEU A 163 -13.01 -9.94 21.62
CA LEU A 163 -12.57 -10.42 22.93
C LEU A 163 -13.76 -10.50 23.90
N LYS A 164 -14.55 -11.57 23.78
CA LYS A 164 -15.87 -11.70 24.43
C LYS A 164 -15.87 -11.63 25.97
N ASN A 165 -14.71 -11.79 26.61
CA ASN A 165 -14.57 -11.74 28.06
C ASN A 165 -14.22 -10.34 28.59
N LEU A 166 -14.05 -9.33 27.71
CA LEU A 166 -13.77 -7.97 28.16
C LEU A 166 -14.90 -7.39 29.00
N THR A 167 -14.52 -6.87 30.15
CA THR A 167 -15.40 -6.19 31.13
C THR A 167 -14.99 -4.73 31.33
N GLU A 168 -13.71 -4.40 31.04
CA GLU A 168 -13.19 -3.05 31.24
C GLU A 168 -12.17 -2.70 30.14
N VAL A 169 -12.33 -1.53 29.54
CA VAL A 169 -11.38 -0.94 28.56
C VAL A 169 -11.18 0.53 28.89
N ASP A 170 -9.99 0.88 29.34
CA ASP A 170 -9.57 2.26 29.50
C ASP A 170 -8.72 2.69 28.31
N ALA A 171 -9.27 3.56 27.47
CA ALA A 171 -8.65 4.02 26.23
C ALA A 171 -8.61 5.56 26.11
N ALA A 172 -8.77 6.29 27.20
CA ALA A 172 -8.69 7.74 27.18
C ALA A 172 -7.31 8.24 26.72
N TYR A 173 -7.26 9.46 26.21
CA TYR A 173 -6.01 10.08 25.75
C TYR A 173 -5.28 9.25 24.69
N ASN A 174 -5.96 8.95 23.59
CA ASN A 174 -5.42 8.32 22.40
C ASN A 174 -5.79 9.16 21.15
N HIS A 175 -5.73 8.54 19.98
CA HIS A 175 -6.07 9.13 18.68
C HIS A 175 -7.22 8.40 18.00
N ILE A 176 -8.08 7.74 18.76
CA ILE A 176 -9.16 6.89 18.26
C ILE A 176 -10.37 7.75 17.91
N SER A 177 -10.82 7.71 16.66
CA SER A 177 -12.03 8.38 16.21
C SER A 177 -13.27 7.49 16.28
N ASP A 178 -13.10 6.17 16.21
CA ASP A 178 -14.18 5.21 16.13
C ASP A 178 -14.07 4.13 17.21
N PHE A 179 -14.97 4.18 18.19
CA PHE A 179 -15.13 3.15 19.20
C PHE A 179 -16.28 2.17 18.89
N SER A 180 -16.95 2.30 17.74
CA SER A 180 -18.07 1.43 17.35
C SER A 180 -17.71 -0.07 17.27
N PRO A 181 -16.45 -0.50 17.06
CA PRO A 181 -16.07 -1.90 17.19
C PRO A 181 -16.41 -2.50 18.56
N LEU A 182 -16.55 -1.68 19.61
CA LEU A 182 -16.91 -2.12 20.96
C LEU A 182 -18.43 -2.25 21.20
N LYS A 183 -19.27 -1.91 20.22
CA LYS A 183 -20.75 -1.92 20.33
C LYS A 183 -21.35 -3.26 20.79
N GLY A 184 -20.64 -4.36 20.57
CA GLY A 184 -21.10 -5.70 20.98
C GLY A 184 -21.07 -5.96 22.48
N PHE A 185 -20.40 -5.12 23.28
CA PHE A 185 -20.22 -5.32 24.73
C PHE A 185 -21.30 -4.60 25.52
N LYS A 186 -22.21 -5.35 26.17
CA LYS A 186 -23.39 -4.78 26.83
C LYS A 186 -23.12 -4.03 28.13
N ASN A 187 -22.05 -4.33 28.83
CA ASN A 187 -21.74 -3.77 30.16
C ASN A 187 -20.26 -3.42 30.28
N LEU A 188 -19.63 -3.01 29.16
CA LEU A 188 -18.25 -2.62 29.16
C LEU A 188 -18.05 -1.36 29.99
N LYS A 189 -17.19 -1.43 30.99
CA LYS A 189 -16.74 -0.28 31.76
C LYS A 189 -15.52 0.33 31.10
N GLY A 190 -15.23 1.58 31.39
CA GLY A 190 -13.99 2.20 30.97
C GLY A 190 -14.10 3.68 30.65
N THR A 191 -13.00 4.23 30.17
CA THR A 191 -12.85 5.64 29.81
C THR A 191 -12.44 5.78 28.35
N PHE A 192 -13.16 6.62 27.60
CA PHE A 192 -12.99 6.77 26.15
C PHE A 192 -12.78 8.24 25.72
N SER A 193 -12.61 9.13 26.69
CA SER A 193 -12.53 10.58 26.49
C SER A 193 -11.15 11.06 26.05
N ASN A 194 -11.05 12.34 25.71
CA ASN A 194 -9.80 13.03 25.41
C ASN A 194 -9.03 12.40 24.23
N GLN A 195 -9.76 12.03 23.18
CA GLN A 195 -9.14 11.59 21.92
C GLN A 195 -8.63 12.80 21.15
N PHE A 196 -7.36 12.83 20.80
CA PHE A 196 -6.76 13.89 20.01
C PHE A 196 -6.43 13.40 18.61
N ILE A 197 -7.20 13.81 17.62
CA ILE A 197 -7.17 13.29 16.25
C ILE A 197 -6.55 14.32 15.33
N THR A 198 -5.43 13.98 14.71
CA THR A 198 -4.80 14.83 13.68
C THR A 198 -5.07 14.22 12.30
N LEU A 199 -5.72 15.01 11.44
CA LEU A 199 -5.99 14.61 10.07
C LEU A 199 -4.84 15.05 9.15
N PRO A 200 -4.67 14.37 7.98
CA PRO A 200 -3.75 14.82 6.95
C PRO A 200 -4.04 16.25 6.49
N PRO A 201 -3.03 16.99 6.01
CA PRO A 201 -3.21 18.36 5.54
C PRO A 201 -4.31 18.51 4.50
N ALA A 202 -5.11 19.58 4.60
CA ALA A 202 -6.05 19.98 3.56
C ALA A 202 -5.39 21.00 2.63
N TYR A 203 -5.64 20.85 1.33
CA TYR A 203 -5.22 21.82 0.32
C TYR A 203 -6.46 22.60 -0.13
N ILE A 204 -6.45 23.91 0.11
CA ILE A 204 -7.62 24.77 -0.03
C ILE A 204 -7.34 25.82 -1.08
N SER A 205 -8.24 25.95 -2.06
CA SER A 205 -8.14 27.04 -3.04
C SER A 205 -8.40 28.40 -2.38
N ALA A 206 -7.47 29.31 -2.54
CA ALA A 206 -7.63 30.69 -2.11
C ALA A 206 -8.78 31.38 -2.84
N ASP A 207 -9.15 30.92 -4.04
CA ASP A 207 -10.23 31.47 -4.84
C ASP A 207 -11.61 31.14 -4.27
N ASN A 208 -11.77 29.94 -3.71
CA ASN A 208 -13.03 29.46 -3.11
C ASN A 208 -13.03 29.64 -1.59
N ASN A 209 -11.89 29.46 -0.96
CA ASN A 209 -11.66 29.67 0.48
C ASN A 209 -12.65 28.95 1.40
N ILE A 210 -13.02 27.71 1.03
CA ILE A 210 -13.92 26.83 1.78
C ILE A 210 -13.22 25.48 1.99
N ALA A 211 -13.37 24.90 3.17
CA ALA A 211 -12.85 23.58 3.49
C ALA A 211 -13.79 22.78 4.38
N THR A 212 -13.88 21.48 4.15
CA THR A 212 -14.66 20.57 4.97
C THR A 212 -13.75 19.75 5.89
N LEU A 213 -14.12 19.70 7.17
CA LEU A 213 -13.55 18.77 8.14
C LEU A 213 -14.42 17.51 8.14
N ALA A 214 -14.13 16.63 7.18
CA ALA A 214 -14.88 15.40 6.98
C ALA A 214 -14.28 14.28 7.84
N ILE A 215 -14.84 14.09 9.02
CA ILE A 215 -14.54 12.97 9.92
C ILE A 215 -15.78 12.64 10.75
N ASP A 216 -16.02 11.36 10.95
CA ASP A 216 -17.03 10.84 11.86
C ASP A 216 -16.36 10.29 13.11
N CYS A 217 -16.94 10.61 14.26
CA CYS A 217 -16.53 10.06 15.55
C CYS A 217 -17.67 9.26 16.16
N TYR A 218 -17.32 8.09 16.73
CA TYR A 218 -18.30 7.17 17.30
C TYR A 218 -17.95 6.75 18.72
N LEU A 219 -18.96 6.73 19.61
CA LEU A 219 -18.84 6.19 20.95
C LEU A 219 -18.90 4.65 20.96
N PRO A 220 -18.55 4.00 22.10
CA PRO A 220 -18.56 2.54 22.20
C PRO A 220 -19.93 1.88 21.96
N ASP A 221 -21.03 2.61 22.15
CA ASP A 221 -22.39 2.14 21.84
C ASP A 221 -22.73 2.21 20.34
N GLY A 222 -21.81 2.77 19.53
CA GLY A 222 -21.97 3.01 18.10
C GLY A 222 -22.72 4.28 17.76
N SER A 223 -23.03 5.14 18.73
CA SER A 223 -23.63 6.44 18.45
C SER A 223 -22.62 7.41 17.84
N LYS A 224 -23.05 8.10 16.77
CA LYS A 224 -22.26 9.16 16.11
C LYS A 224 -22.24 10.40 16.99
N VAL A 225 -21.06 10.99 17.14
CA VAL A 225 -20.85 12.20 17.93
C VAL A 225 -20.81 13.43 17.01
N GLN A 226 -21.58 14.45 17.32
CA GLN A 226 -21.53 15.70 16.60
C GLN A 226 -20.31 16.52 17.06
N LEU A 227 -19.40 16.79 16.13
CA LEU A 227 -18.30 17.74 16.33
C LEU A 227 -18.81 19.17 16.16
N LYS A 228 -18.22 20.11 16.90
CA LYS A 228 -18.51 21.55 16.83
C LYS A 228 -17.23 22.33 16.50
N PRO A 229 -17.32 23.41 15.72
CA PRO A 229 -16.20 24.31 15.51
C PRO A 229 -15.66 24.81 16.85
N ASN A 230 -14.32 24.86 16.94
CA ASN A 230 -13.63 25.36 18.14
C ASN A 230 -12.64 26.47 17.75
N ASN A 231 -12.44 27.46 18.61
CA ASN A 231 -11.52 28.58 18.35
C ASN A 231 -10.03 28.18 18.46
N GLY A 232 -9.76 27.06 19.08
CA GLY A 232 -8.42 26.50 19.24
C GLY A 232 -8.42 25.41 20.30
N VAL A 233 -7.51 24.50 20.16
CA VAL A 233 -7.33 23.35 21.07
C VAL A 233 -5.87 23.22 21.44
N GLY A 234 -5.61 22.76 22.66
CA GLY A 234 -4.25 22.55 23.17
C GLY A 234 -3.96 21.09 23.37
N GLU A 235 -2.74 20.71 23.08
CA GLU A 235 -2.18 19.41 23.40
C GLU A 235 -0.88 19.61 24.16
N THR A 236 -0.72 18.92 25.28
CA THR A 236 0.55 18.91 26.00
C THR A 236 1.43 17.83 25.45
N VAL A 237 2.59 18.19 24.90
CA VAL A 237 3.25 17.25 23.99
C VAL A 237 4.69 16.95 24.33
N PHE A 238 5.44 17.84 25.00
CA PHE A 238 6.86 17.61 25.19
C PHE A 238 7.37 18.04 26.55
N TYR A 239 8.26 17.23 27.05
CA TYR A 239 9.15 17.59 28.12
C TYR A 239 10.57 17.71 27.55
N LYS A 240 10.97 18.90 27.21
CA LYS A 240 12.33 19.18 26.72
C LYS A 240 13.11 19.94 27.78
N ASN A 241 14.25 19.39 28.20
CA ASN A 241 15.12 20.02 29.21
C ASN A 241 14.41 20.37 30.54
N GLY A 242 13.48 19.54 31.00
CA GLY A 242 12.76 19.82 32.24
C GLY A 242 11.62 20.83 32.12
N GLN A 243 11.30 21.31 30.92
CA GLN A 243 10.19 22.24 30.69
C GLN A 243 9.02 21.60 30.00
N LEU A 244 7.82 21.93 30.44
CA LEU A 244 6.57 21.54 29.80
C LEU A 244 6.28 22.51 28.66
N TYR A 245 5.98 21.97 27.49
CA TYR A 245 5.55 22.70 26.32
C TYR A 245 4.12 22.34 25.99
N VAL A 246 3.32 23.32 25.58
CA VAL A 246 1.99 23.13 25.03
C VAL A 246 2.03 23.42 23.54
N ARG A 247 1.52 22.52 22.73
CA ARG A 247 1.18 22.79 21.35
C ARG A 247 -0.23 23.33 21.32
N TRP A 248 -0.40 24.55 20.80
CA TRP A 248 -1.73 25.14 20.65
C TRP A 248 -2.08 25.26 19.18
N TYR A 249 -3.22 24.72 18.82
CA TYR A 249 -3.74 24.72 17.47
C TYR A 249 -4.83 25.76 17.37
N PHE A 250 -4.53 26.89 16.73
CA PHE A 250 -5.47 28.00 16.55
C PHE A 250 -6.36 27.74 15.34
N ASN A 251 -7.66 27.97 15.49
CA ASN A 251 -8.56 27.90 14.36
C ASN A 251 -8.32 29.05 13.38
N GLY A 252 -8.04 28.71 12.13
CA GLY A 252 -7.81 29.65 11.04
C GLY A 252 -9.06 30.02 10.25
N ALA A 253 -10.23 29.50 10.59
CA ALA A 253 -11.45 29.70 9.84
C ALA A 253 -12.39 30.68 10.52
N GLY A 254 -13.12 31.48 9.74
CA GLY A 254 -14.29 32.18 10.18
C GLY A 254 -15.54 31.30 10.03
N GLY A 255 -16.33 31.22 11.07
CA GLY A 255 -17.57 30.45 11.05
C GLY A 255 -17.42 28.97 10.79
N GLY A 256 -18.40 28.20 11.12
CA GLY A 256 -18.48 26.77 10.76
C GLY A 256 -19.95 26.44 10.65
N ASN A 257 -20.31 25.87 9.51
CA ASN A 257 -21.64 25.35 9.23
C ASN A 257 -21.55 23.84 9.04
N TYR A 258 -22.68 23.17 8.90
CA TYR A 258 -22.73 21.76 8.68
C TYR A 258 -23.20 21.43 7.27
N ASP A 259 -22.56 20.47 6.63
CA ASP A 259 -23.06 19.88 5.39
C ASP A 259 -24.21 18.89 5.67
N SER A 260 -24.76 18.29 4.61
CA SER A 260 -25.85 17.31 4.73
C SER A 260 -25.48 16.04 5.51
N ASN A 261 -24.18 15.76 5.67
CA ASN A 261 -23.66 14.61 6.42
C ASN A 261 -23.32 14.95 7.88
N GLY A 262 -23.49 16.23 8.24
CA GLY A 262 -23.15 16.74 9.58
C GLY A 262 -21.68 17.05 9.76
N HIS A 263 -20.87 17.07 8.69
CA HIS A 263 -19.49 17.51 8.75
C HIS A 263 -19.41 19.04 8.77
N ILE A 264 -18.37 19.55 9.42
CA ILE A 264 -18.17 20.99 9.53
C ILE A 264 -17.50 21.49 8.26
N TYR A 265 -18.10 22.46 7.58
CA TYR A 265 -17.38 23.23 6.57
C TYR A 265 -17.07 24.63 7.09
N TYR A 266 -15.85 25.04 6.85
CA TYR A 266 -15.29 26.33 7.25
C TYR A 266 -15.21 27.26 6.05
N THR A 267 -15.38 28.57 6.30
CA THR A 267 -15.22 29.63 5.31
C THR A 267 -14.19 30.64 5.78
N ASN A 268 -13.76 31.53 4.88
CA ASN A 268 -12.85 32.64 5.22
C ASN A 268 -11.57 32.12 5.93
N MET A 269 -10.95 31.13 5.37
CA MET A 269 -9.68 30.57 5.90
C MET A 269 -8.60 31.65 5.88
N LYS A 270 -7.88 31.79 6.99
CA LYS A 270 -6.78 32.75 7.12
C LYS A 270 -5.54 32.25 6.39
N PRO A 271 -4.78 33.12 5.73
CA PRO A 271 -3.44 32.78 5.27
C PRO A 271 -2.58 32.29 6.42
N GLN A 272 -1.76 31.29 6.15
CA GLN A 272 -0.82 30.78 7.15
C GLN A 272 0.19 31.84 7.58
N GLN A 273 0.61 31.77 8.83
CA GLN A 273 1.62 32.64 9.43
C GLN A 273 2.70 31.76 10.07
N PRO A 274 3.63 31.19 9.28
CA PRO A 274 4.65 30.28 9.78
C PRO A 274 5.54 30.93 10.85
N GLY A 275 5.96 30.14 11.82
CA GLY A 275 6.90 30.55 12.86
C GLY A 275 6.33 31.48 13.93
N LEU A 276 5.03 31.79 13.93
CA LEU A 276 4.41 32.55 15.01
C LEU A 276 4.44 31.73 16.31
N THR A 277 4.93 32.38 17.36
CA THR A 277 4.77 31.87 18.73
C THR A 277 3.36 32.20 19.19
N GLY A 278 2.56 31.20 19.50
CA GLY A 278 1.25 31.42 20.10
C GLY A 278 1.35 32.11 21.46
N PRO A 279 0.21 32.48 22.06
CA PRO A 279 0.21 33.06 23.40
C PRO A 279 0.77 32.05 24.42
N THR A 280 1.24 32.56 25.54
CA THR A 280 1.48 31.71 26.71
C THR A 280 0.16 31.23 27.25
N PHE A 281 0.05 29.92 27.50
CA PHE A 281 -1.13 29.32 28.10
C PHE A 281 -0.80 28.85 29.51
N ASN A 282 -1.49 29.42 30.52
CA ASN A 282 -1.25 29.12 31.94
C ASN A 282 0.23 29.18 32.35
N GLY A 283 0.95 30.18 31.85
CA GLY A 283 2.37 30.35 32.17
C GLY A 283 3.32 29.41 31.42
N THR A 284 2.81 28.55 30.56
CA THR A 284 3.56 27.60 29.75
C THR A 284 3.83 28.18 28.36
N THR A 285 5.07 28.03 27.89
CA THR A 285 5.48 28.53 26.56
C THR A 285 4.85 27.66 25.47
N VAL A 286 4.17 28.31 24.55
CA VAL A 286 3.63 27.67 23.33
C VAL A 286 4.79 27.47 22.33
N ILE A 287 4.88 26.29 21.74
CA ILE A 287 5.90 25.98 20.73
C ILE A 287 5.57 26.75 19.43
N PRO A 288 6.57 27.39 18.80
CA PRO A 288 6.42 27.89 17.44
C PRO A 288 5.99 26.77 16.50
N MET A 289 5.01 27.05 15.65
CA MET A 289 4.47 26.09 14.69
C MET A 289 4.87 26.52 13.28
N ASP A 290 5.22 25.57 12.43
CA ASP A 290 5.44 25.83 11.01
C ASP A 290 4.13 26.29 10.34
N ASP A 291 3.04 25.62 10.70
CA ASP A 291 1.66 26.02 10.35
C ASP A 291 1.01 26.59 11.60
N TYR A 292 0.64 27.86 11.54
CA TYR A 292 0.04 28.52 12.68
C TYR A 292 -1.47 28.28 12.81
N TYR A 293 -2.18 28.18 11.70
CA TYR A 293 -3.60 27.96 11.67
C TYR A 293 -4.00 26.56 11.24
N PHE A 294 -5.05 26.07 11.88
CA PHE A 294 -5.62 24.74 11.66
C PHE A 294 -7.14 24.85 11.50
N MET A 295 -7.76 23.84 10.94
CA MET A 295 -9.17 23.59 11.18
C MET A 295 -9.28 22.82 12.49
N THR A 296 -10.05 23.33 13.44
CA THR A 296 -10.18 22.73 14.77
C THR A 296 -11.63 22.50 15.14
N ALA A 297 -11.93 21.32 15.67
CA ALA A 297 -13.24 20.96 16.18
C ALA A 297 -13.13 20.15 17.46
N ALA A 298 -14.20 20.16 18.24
CA ALA A 298 -14.32 19.32 19.42
C ALA A 298 -15.77 18.87 19.63
N SER A 299 -15.95 17.73 20.29
CA SER A 299 -17.25 17.30 20.80
C SER A 299 -17.57 17.99 22.13
N ASP A 300 -18.84 17.96 22.52
CA ASP A 300 -19.23 18.35 23.90
C ASP A 300 -18.44 17.51 24.91
N GLY A 301 -17.92 18.18 25.93
CA GLY A 301 -17.09 17.54 26.95
C GLY A 301 -15.68 17.15 26.48
N ASN A 302 -15.26 17.56 25.28
CA ASN A 302 -13.94 17.26 24.69
C ASN A 302 -13.60 15.76 24.63
N ASN A 303 -14.58 14.89 24.47
CA ASN A 303 -14.32 13.47 24.26
C ASN A 303 -13.49 13.23 22.99
N PHE A 304 -13.76 14.02 21.97
CA PHE A 304 -13.01 14.06 20.71
C PHE A 304 -12.58 15.50 20.42
N VAL A 305 -11.30 15.65 20.12
CA VAL A 305 -10.69 16.87 19.63
C VAL A 305 -10.07 16.56 18.29
N VAL A 306 -10.38 17.33 17.27
CA VAL A 306 -9.91 17.12 15.90
C VAL A 306 -9.18 18.35 15.42
N VAL A 307 -7.98 18.14 14.87
CA VAL A 307 -7.20 19.18 14.21
C VAL A 307 -6.83 18.71 12.80
N ARG A 308 -6.86 19.65 11.86
CA ARG A 308 -6.41 19.43 10.50
C ARG A 308 -5.56 20.60 10.03
N PRO A 309 -4.26 20.40 9.76
CA PRO A 309 -3.46 21.44 9.13
C PRO A 309 -4.00 21.73 7.73
N TYR A 310 -3.75 22.94 7.21
CA TYR A 310 -4.15 23.26 5.85
C TYR A 310 -3.13 24.14 5.14
N VAL A 311 -3.14 24.06 3.83
CA VAL A 311 -2.42 24.94 2.92
C VAL A 311 -3.46 25.73 2.14
N LEU A 312 -3.39 27.07 2.21
CA LEU A 312 -4.23 27.95 1.41
C LEU A 312 -3.38 28.52 0.28
N ALA A 313 -3.66 28.11 -0.95
CA ALA A 313 -2.91 28.55 -2.12
C ALA A 313 -3.80 28.66 -3.34
N ALA A 314 -3.29 29.27 -4.42
CA ALA A 314 -3.98 29.38 -5.69
C ALA A 314 -4.30 28.01 -6.29
N THR A 315 -5.35 27.95 -7.09
CA THR A 315 -5.61 26.79 -7.95
C THR A 315 -4.41 26.58 -8.89
N ALA A 316 -3.93 25.37 -8.96
CA ALA A 316 -2.80 25.01 -9.81
C ALA A 316 -3.20 24.85 -11.28
N ALA A 317 -2.24 24.95 -12.18
CA ALA A 317 -2.44 24.47 -13.52
C ALA A 317 -2.60 22.94 -13.53
N PRO A 318 -3.40 22.38 -14.45
CA PRO A 318 -3.67 20.96 -14.50
C PRO A 318 -2.43 20.15 -14.89
N ILE A 319 -2.39 18.88 -14.44
CA ILE A 319 -1.42 17.90 -14.91
C ILE A 319 -2.09 17.01 -15.93
N THR A 320 -1.52 16.93 -17.13
CA THR A 320 -1.99 16.00 -18.16
C THR A 320 -1.20 14.70 -18.08
N VAL A 321 -1.88 13.58 -17.96
CA VAL A 321 -1.26 12.24 -17.97
C VAL A 321 -1.61 11.57 -19.30
N LYS A 322 -0.57 11.16 -20.04
CA LYS A 322 -0.68 10.53 -21.35
C LYS A 322 -0.18 9.11 -21.33
N TYR A 323 -0.81 8.27 -22.11
CA TYR A 323 -0.41 6.89 -22.36
C TYR A 323 -0.24 6.70 -23.86
N VAL A 324 0.98 6.46 -24.32
CA VAL A 324 1.38 6.61 -25.70
C VAL A 324 2.10 5.36 -26.19
N ASP A 325 1.79 4.91 -27.41
CA ASP A 325 2.58 3.91 -28.09
C ASP A 325 3.96 4.50 -28.44
N ALA A 326 5.02 3.88 -27.95
CA ALA A 326 6.39 4.37 -28.10
C ALA A 326 6.89 4.34 -29.55
N LEU A 327 6.28 3.53 -30.43
CA LEU A 327 6.68 3.39 -31.83
C LEU A 327 5.92 4.33 -32.75
N THR A 328 4.61 4.47 -32.51
CA THR A 328 3.73 5.26 -33.39
C THR A 328 3.51 6.67 -32.89
N GLY A 329 3.68 6.90 -31.58
CA GLY A 329 3.33 8.17 -30.93
C GLY A 329 1.83 8.36 -30.72
N GLU A 330 1.01 7.36 -31.03
CA GLU A 330 -0.44 7.43 -30.87
C GLU A 330 -0.86 7.26 -29.42
N SER A 331 -1.96 7.92 -29.05
CA SER A 331 -2.56 7.74 -27.73
C SER A 331 -3.19 6.35 -27.61
N LEU A 332 -2.91 5.68 -26.51
CA LEU A 332 -3.47 4.37 -26.18
C LEU A 332 -4.81 4.47 -25.40
N VAL A 333 -5.21 5.69 -25.06
CA VAL A 333 -6.48 6.00 -24.39
C VAL A 333 -7.28 6.99 -25.21
N THR A 334 -8.60 6.95 -25.08
CA THR A 334 -9.49 7.86 -25.81
C THR A 334 -9.40 9.31 -25.35
N THR A 335 -9.02 9.50 -24.09
CA THR A 335 -8.89 10.84 -23.47
C THR A 335 -7.76 10.82 -22.45
N ASP A 336 -6.88 11.81 -22.52
CA ASP A 336 -5.83 11.99 -21.55
C ASP A 336 -6.42 12.23 -20.14
N LEU A 337 -5.82 11.66 -19.11
CA LEU A 337 -6.21 11.90 -17.74
C LEU A 337 -5.75 13.30 -17.32
N THR A 338 -6.65 14.09 -16.76
CA THR A 338 -6.36 15.42 -16.22
C THR A 338 -6.49 15.40 -14.70
N LEU A 339 -5.41 15.74 -13.99
CA LEU A 339 -5.43 15.93 -12.55
C LEU A 339 -5.51 17.44 -12.25
N ASN A 340 -6.40 17.79 -11.33
CA ASN A 340 -6.55 19.16 -10.85
C ASN A 340 -6.18 19.23 -9.37
N GLY A 341 -5.59 20.33 -8.94
CA GLY A 341 -5.14 20.50 -7.57
C GLY A 341 -4.84 21.95 -7.20
N ILE A 342 -4.22 22.11 -6.07
CA ILE A 342 -3.81 23.39 -5.49
C ILE A 342 -2.28 23.46 -5.53
N VAL A 343 -1.71 24.62 -5.75
CA VAL A 343 -0.25 24.83 -5.74
C VAL A 343 0.34 24.29 -4.43
N GLY A 344 1.36 23.42 -4.56
CA GLY A 344 2.01 22.73 -3.44
C GLY A 344 1.36 21.41 -3.01
N GLN A 345 0.16 21.07 -3.52
CA GLN A 345 -0.48 19.78 -3.23
C GLN A 345 0.30 18.63 -3.88
N PRO A 346 0.59 17.54 -3.15
CA PRO A 346 1.21 16.36 -3.74
C PRO A 346 0.28 15.68 -4.75
N TYR A 347 0.87 15.08 -5.79
CA TYR A 347 0.20 14.19 -6.72
C TYR A 347 1.02 12.94 -6.98
N THR A 348 0.32 11.89 -7.41
CA THR A 348 0.93 10.67 -7.93
C THR A 348 0.10 10.18 -9.11
N THR A 349 0.77 9.80 -10.19
CA THR A 349 0.19 9.17 -11.37
C THR A 349 0.57 7.70 -11.42
N GLN A 350 -0.20 6.88 -12.14
CA GLN A 350 -0.02 5.43 -12.17
C GLN A 350 0.05 4.92 -13.60
N ARG A 351 0.68 3.77 -13.78
CA ARG A 351 0.63 2.95 -14.98
C ARG A 351 -0.75 2.30 -15.09
N ILE A 352 -1.11 1.93 -16.31
CA ILE A 352 -2.38 1.24 -16.65
C ILE A 352 -2.11 -0.10 -17.33
N ASP A 353 -1.19 -0.90 -16.77
CA ASP A 353 -0.74 -2.15 -17.38
C ASP A 353 -1.89 -3.16 -17.56
N ASP A 354 -2.80 -3.20 -16.61
CA ASP A 354 -3.95 -4.12 -16.63
C ASP A 354 -4.98 -3.77 -17.73
N GLU A 355 -5.09 -2.47 -18.07
CA GLU A 355 -5.94 -1.98 -19.16
C GLU A 355 -5.29 -2.15 -20.54
N LEU A 356 -3.97 -2.38 -20.58
CA LEU A 356 -3.17 -2.51 -21.81
C LEU A 356 -2.51 -3.90 -21.93
N PRO A 357 -3.24 -5.01 -21.92
CA PRO A 357 -2.68 -6.35 -21.84
C PRO A 357 -1.76 -6.72 -23.02
N ASN A 358 -1.93 -6.07 -24.18
CA ASN A 358 -1.11 -6.28 -25.38
C ASN A 358 0.14 -5.39 -25.46
N TYR A 359 0.43 -4.64 -24.40
CA TYR A 359 1.56 -3.73 -24.35
C TYR A 359 2.44 -4.00 -23.14
N ASP A 360 3.70 -3.63 -23.25
CA ASP A 360 4.66 -3.57 -22.16
C ASP A 360 5.04 -2.12 -21.90
N PHE A 361 5.09 -1.76 -20.62
CA PHE A 361 5.60 -0.44 -20.21
C PHE A 361 7.07 -0.32 -20.60
N THR A 362 7.44 0.83 -21.21
CA THR A 362 8.80 1.06 -21.72
C THR A 362 9.51 2.19 -20.97
N ASN A 363 8.86 3.33 -20.82
CA ASN A 363 9.49 4.52 -20.27
C ASN A 363 8.45 5.53 -19.75
N ILE A 364 8.91 6.46 -18.92
CA ILE A 364 8.14 7.61 -18.47
C ILE A 364 8.90 8.90 -18.74
N VAL A 365 8.19 9.91 -19.18
CA VAL A 365 8.68 11.29 -19.31
C VAL A 365 7.83 12.19 -18.45
N GLY A 366 8.47 13.05 -17.66
CA GLY A 366 7.85 13.81 -16.59
C GLY A 366 7.96 13.06 -15.23
N ASN A 367 7.42 13.65 -14.20
CA ASN A 367 7.50 13.10 -12.84
C ASN A 367 6.21 12.36 -12.50
N ALA A 368 6.30 11.03 -12.22
CA ALA A 368 5.15 10.24 -11.78
C ALA A 368 4.57 10.72 -10.45
N SER A 369 5.38 11.34 -9.62
CA SER A 369 4.97 11.96 -8.35
C SER A 369 5.66 13.30 -8.19
N GLY A 370 4.98 14.24 -7.57
CA GLY A 370 5.50 15.58 -7.36
C GLY A 370 4.49 16.45 -6.64
N VAL A 371 4.56 17.74 -6.89
CA VAL A 371 3.59 18.72 -6.39
C VAL A 371 3.00 19.52 -7.54
N PHE A 372 1.74 19.89 -7.40
CA PHE A 372 1.09 20.82 -8.33
C PHE A 372 1.77 22.19 -8.30
N THR A 373 1.95 22.80 -9.46
CA THR A 373 2.58 24.12 -9.63
C THR A 373 1.62 25.10 -10.35
N ALA A 374 2.02 26.35 -10.41
CA ALA A 374 1.31 27.35 -11.23
C ALA A 374 1.41 27.06 -12.73
N ASP A 375 2.45 26.34 -13.16
CA ASP A 375 2.69 25.97 -14.55
C ASP A 375 2.12 24.57 -14.83
N ALA A 376 1.56 24.40 -16.03
CA ALA A 376 1.03 23.11 -16.49
C ALA A 376 2.15 22.06 -16.61
N GLN A 377 1.85 20.85 -16.17
CA GLN A 377 2.78 19.73 -16.20
C GLN A 377 2.21 18.59 -17.06
N THR A 378 3.09 17.79 -17.61
CA THR A 378 2.70 16.60 -18.38
C THR A 378 3.51 15.40 -17.91
N VAL A 379 2.85 14.29 -17.73
CA VAL A 379 3.46 12.98 -17.46
C VAL A 379 3.05 12.05 -18.58
N THR A 380 4.02 11.47 -19.27
CA THR A 380 3.76 10.57 -20.40
C THR A 380 4.34 9.19 -20.09
N TYR A 381 3.49 8.20 -20.09
CA TYR A 381 3.83 6.79 -20.00
C TYR A 381 3.91 6.22 -21.40
N TYR A 382 5.07 5.69 -21.76
CA TYR A 382 5.32 5.06 -23.06
C TYR A 382 5.22 3.55 -22.93
N TYR A 383 4.49 2.95 -23.85
CA TYR A 383 4.28 1.53 -23.95
C TYR A 383 4.69 1.03 -25.33
N THR A 384 5.22 -0.15 -25.43
CA THR A 384 5.50 -0.83 -26.69
C THR A 384 4.58 -2.03 -26.82
N ARG A 385 3.96 -2.16 -27.98
CA ARG A 385 3.10 -3.33 -28.27
C ARG A 385 3.96 -4.59 -28.21
N LYS A 386 3.43 -5.64 -27.60
CA LYS A 386 4.08 -6.95 -27.48
C LYS A 386 4.25 -7.61 -28.83
N ASP A 387 5.28 -8.44 -28.94
CA ASP A 387 5.46 -9.32 -30.09
C ASP A 387 4.37 -10.40 -30.12
N ALA A 388 3.92 -10.71 -31.31
CA ALA A 388 3.07 -11.83 -31.63
C ALA A 388 3.86 -12.92 -32.37
N GLY A 389 3.26 -14.07 -32.58
CA GLY A 389 3.76 -15.07 -33.50
C GLY A 389 3.70 -14.58 -34.95
N ASP A 390 4.70 -14.95 -35.74
CA ASP A 390 4.73 -14.64 -37.17
C ASP A 390 3.62 -15.41 -37.92
N ILE A 391 3.17 -14.86 -39.05
CA ILE A 391 2.25 -15.55 -39.97
C ILE A 391 3.04 -15.99 -41.19
N THR A 392 3.20 -17.31 -41.36
CA THR A 392 3.84 -17.91 -42.55
C THR A 392 2.84 -18.07 -43.65
N ILE A 393 3.17 -17.55 -44.84
CA ILE A 393 2.32 -17.59 -46.03
C ILE A 393 2.95 -18.54 -47.05
N HIS A 394 2.26 -19.62 -47.37
CA HIS A 394 2.69 -20.62 -48.35
C HIS A 394 1.92 -20.44 -49.65
N MET A 395 2.62 -20.51 -50.76
CA MET A 395 2.05 -20.51 -52.13
C MET A 395 2.42 -21.86 -52.75
N VAL A 396 1.41 -22.76 -52.92
CA VAL A 396 1.63 -24.13 -53.36
C VAL A 396 0.75 -24.50 -54.54
N ASP A 397 1.15 -25.53 -55.32
CA ASP A 397 0.29 -26.17 -56.29
C ASP A 397 -0.71 -27.14 -55.62
N THR A 398 -1.59 -27.79 -56.41
CA THR A 398 -2.57 -28.78 -55.93
C THR A 398 -1.94 -30.05 -55.37
N ASN A 399 -0.64 -30.27 -55.54
CA ASN A 399 0.13 -31.39 -54.97
C ASN A 399 0.89 -31.01 -53.73
N GLY A 400 0.82 -29.75 -53.30
CA GLY A 400 1.51 -29.23 -52.13
C GLY A 400 2.97 -28.76 -52.42
N ASN A 401 3.41 -28.71 -53.67
CA ASN A 401 4.75 -28.21 -53.99
C ASN A 401 4.71 -26.69 -54.05
N LEU A 402 5.78 -26.05 -53.51
CA LEU A 402 5.93 -24.60 -53.55
C LEU A 402 6.01 -24.12 -55.02
N ILE A 403 5.18 -23.14 -55.38
CA ILE A 403 5.25 -22.42 -56.67
C ILE A 403 6.00 -21.10 -56.50
N HIS A 404 6.18 -20.67 -55.28
CA HIS A 404 6.98 -19.49 -54.84
C HIS A 404 7.45 -19.70 -53.43
N ASP A 405 8.58 -19.04 -53.06
CA ASP A 405 9.09 -19.08 -51.69
C ASP A 405 8.03 -18.58 -50.72
N SER A 406 7.97 -19.21 -49.54
CA SER A 406 7.07 -18.79 -48.47
C SER A 406 7.40 -17.37 -48.00
N ALA A 407 6.38 -16.59 -47.77
CA ALA A 407 6.53 -15.26 -47.18
C ALA A 407 6.21 -15.28 -45.68
N THR A 408 6.71 -14.30 -44.94
CA THR A 408 6.41 -14.13 -43.52
C THR A 408 5.90 -12.73 -43.28
N LEU A 409 4.72 -12.64 -42.66
CA LEU A 409 4.26 -11.41 -42.05
C LEU A 409 4.68 -11.41 -40.59
N THR A 410 5.55 -10.46 -40.23
CA THR A 410 6.14 -10.45 -38.88
C THR A 410 5.14 -10.10 -37.81
N GLY A 411 5.18 -10.86 -36.73
CA GLY A 411 4.43 -10.61 -35.51
C GLY A 411 5.06 -9.57 -34.59
N LYS A 412 6.27 -9.06 -34.92
CA LYS A 412 6.96 -8.11 -34.07
C LYS A 412 6.14 -6.85 -33.84
N ASN A 413 5.88 -6.51 -32.56
CA ASN A 413 5.05 -5.39 -32.11
C ASN A 413 3.61 -5.43 -32.69
N ASN A 414 3.07 -6.61 -32.93
CA ASN A 414 1.77 -6.77 -33.58
C ASN A 414 0.71 -7.52 -32.75
N LEU A 415 0.99 -7.93 -31.52
CA LEU A 415 0.04 -8.66 -30.71
C LEU A 415 -1.32 -7.94 -30.61
N GLY A 416 -2.39 -8.61 -31.04
CA GLY A 416 -3.74 -8.06 -31.02
C GLY A 416 -4.07 -7.15 -32.21
N ASN A 417 -3.14 -6.86 -33.13
CA ASN A 417 -3.43 -6.16 -34.36
C ASN A 417 -4.17 -7.06 -35.36
N ASN A 418 -5.01 -6.46 -36.18
CA ASN A 418 -5.65 -7.16 -37.28
C ASN A 418 -4.66 -7.35 -38.44
N TYR A 419 -4.82 -8.44 -39.17
CA TYR A 419 -4.19 -8.67 -40.46
C TYR A 419 -5.24 -9.04 -41.52
N ASP A 420 -4.91 -8.72 -42.78
CA ASP A 420 -5.71 -9.10 -43.95
C ASP A 420 -4.75 -9.43 -45.11
N LEU A 421 -4.79 -10.67 -45.59
CA LEU A 421 -3.85 -11.20 -46.56
C LEU A 421 -4.57 -11.39 -47.90
N ALA A 422 -4.05 -10.77 -48.93
CA ALA A 422 -4.49 -11.02 -50.31
C ALA A 422 -3.62 -12.10 -50.97
N ALA A 423 -4.26 -13.04 -51.65
CA ALA A 423 -3.56 -14.06 -52.45
C ALA A 423 -2.71 -13.39 -53.55
N PRO A 424 -1.39 -13.62 -53.64
CA PRO A 424 -0.57 -13.15 -54.73
C PRO A 424 -1.04 -13.71 -56.10
N THR A 425 -0.81 -12.96 -57.17
CA THR A 425 -1.14 -13.44 -58.54
C THR A 425 0.14 -13.92 -59.24
N PHE A 426 0.06 -15.08 -59.86
CA PHE A 426 1.19 -15.68 -60.60
C PHE A 426 0.80 -15.95 -62.07
N ASN A 427 1.71 -15.72 -63.01
CA ASN A 427 1.52 -16.06 -64.38
C ASN A 427 1.34 -17.58 -64.55
N HIS A 428 0.35 -18.01 -65.34
CA HIS A 428 -0.01 -19.42 -65.56
C HIS A 428 -0.58 -20.18 -64.36
N PHE A 429 -0.94 -19.49 -63.30
CA PHE A 429 -1.60 -20.06 -62.15
C PHE A 429 -2.85 -19.26 -61.79
N LYS A 430 -3.87 -19.98 -61.33
CA LYS A 430 -5.11 -19.40 -60.82
C LYS A 430 -5.31 -19.92 -59.39
N LEU A 431 -5.64 -19.03 -58.44
CA LEU A 431 -6.02 -19.41 -57.11
C LEU A 431 -7.20 -20.38 -57.15
N GLN A 432 -7.05 -21.54 -56.52
CA GLN A 432 -8.06 -22.57 -56.43
C GLN A 432 -8.70 -22.62 -55.04
N ASP A 433 -7.88 -22.59 -54.00
CA ASP A 433 -8.33 -22.75 -52.62
C ASP A 433 -7.41 -22.03 -51.64
N THR A 434 -7.84 -21.88 -50.38
CA THR A 434 -7.06 -21.29 -49.31
C THR A 434 -7.28 -22.06 -48.01
N VAL A 435 -6.20 -22.45 -47.35
CA VAL A 435 -6.19 -23.10 -46.03
C VAL A 435 -5.64 -22.14 -44.99
N GLY A 436 -6.32 -22.01 -43.88
CA GLY A 436 -6.01 -21.03 -42.83
C GLY A 436 -6.84 -19.75 -43.01
N ASN A 437 -6.67 -18.84 -42.03
CA ASN A 437 -7.42 -17.59 -42.01
C ASN A 437 -6.65 -16.49 -42.74
N VAL A 438 -7.20 -15.98 -43.84
CA VAL A 438 -6.61 -14.86 -44.60
C VAL A 438 -6.73 -13.53 -43.87
N ALA A 439 -7.73 -13.40 -43.00
CA ALA A 439 -7.91 -12.23 -42.15
C ALA A 439 -8.16 -12.69 -40.70
N GLY A 440 -7.61 -11.93 -39.74
CA GLY A 440 -7.71 -12.28 -38.34
C GLY A 440 -6.95 -11.31 -37.46
N VAL A 441 -6.55 -11.81 -36.31
CA VAL A 441 -5.78 -11.06 -35.28
C VAL A 441 -4.48 -11.80 -35.02
N PHE A 442 -3.40 -11.05 -34.88
CA PHE A 442 -2.13 -11.59 -34.43
C PHE A 442 -2.24 -12.11 -33.01
N THR A 443 -1.87 -13.37 -32.79
CA THR A 443 -1.85 -14.06 -31.51
C THR A 443 -0.43 -14.32 -31.03
N THR A 444 -0.25 -14.77 -29.81
CA THR A 444 1.07 -15.18 -29.29
C THR A 444 1.64 -16.37 -30.05
N ASP A 445 0.78 -17.27 -30.57
CA ASP A 445 1.20 -18.46 -31.31
C ASP A 445 1.40 -18.12 -32.79
N PRO A 446 2.44 -18.69 -33.44
CA PRO A 446 2.64 -18.58 -34.86
C PRO A 446 1.43 -19.12 -35.64
N GLN A 447 1.10 -18.48 -36.74
CA GLN A 447 -0.03 -18.85 -37.63
C GLN A 447 0.48 -19.17 -39.03
N SER A 448 -0.31 -19.84 -39.84
CA SER A 448 0.02 -20.09 -41.24
C SER A 448 -1.20 -19.96 -42.14
N VAL A 449 -0.97 -19.48 -43.33
CA VAL A 449 -1.95 -19.41 -44.42
C VAL A 449 -1.33 -20.04 -45.68
N THR A 450 -2.08 -20.93 -46.33
CA THR A 450 -1.65 -21.58 -47.55
C THR A 450 -2.59 -21.22 -48.69
N PHE A 451 -2.11 -20.57 -49.72
CA PHE A 451 -2.81 -20.34 -50.96
C PHE A 451 -2.48 -21.47 -51.95
N ILE A 452 -3.49 -22.16 -52.41
CA ILE A 452 -3.41 -23.33 -53.32
C ILE A 452 -3.77 -22.89 -54.72
N TYR A 453 -2.86 -23.13 -55.67
CA TYR A 453 -3.01 -22.70 -57.04
C TYR A 453 -3.10 -23.90 -58.00
N VAL A 454 -3.92 -23.77 -59.04
CA VAL A 454 -3.95 -24.69 -60.17
C VAL A 454 -3.27 -24.05 -61.38
N ALA A 455 -2.48 -24.86 -62.11
CA ALA A 455 -1.90 -24.41 -63.38
C ALA A 455 -3.02 -24.05 -64.35
N TRP A 456 -2.91 -22.85 -64.93
CA TRP A 456 -3.91 -22.33 -65.87
C TRP A 456 -3.21 -21.79 -67.13
N THR A 457 -3.54 -22.38 -68.28
CA THR A 457 -3.14 -21.86 -69.56
C THR A 457 -4.33 -21.08 -70.15
N PRO A 458 -4.13 -19.78 -70.49
CA PRO A 458 -5.18 -19.05 -71.19
C PRO A 458 -5.52 -19.74 -72.50
N VAL A 459 -6.75 -20.12 -72.66
CA VAL A 459 -7.24 -20.61 -73.96
C VAL A 459 -7.29 -19.40 -74.88
N ILE A 460 -6.30 -19.29 -75.78
CA ILE A 460 -6.39 -18.36 -76.86
C ILE A 460 -7.43 -18.88 -77.83
N SER A 461 -8.63 -18.35 -77.77
CA SER A 461 -9.62 -18.63 -78.81
C SER A 461 -9.10 -18.07 -80.11
N GLN A 462 -8.67 -18.96 -81.00
CA GLN A 462 -8.41 -18.54 -82.38
C GLN A 462 -9.77 -18.14 -82.98
N SER A 463 -10.04 -16.86 -83.01
CA SER A 463 -11.08 -16.34 -83.92
C SER A 463 -10.57 -16.51 -85.34
N SER A 464 -11.05 -17.48 -86.04
CA SER A 464 -10.82 -17.65 -87.48
C SER A 464 -11.26 -16.39 -88.21
N ILE A 465 -10.31 -15.60 -88.67
CA ILE A 465 -10.56 -14.50 -89.61
C ILE A 465 -10.95 -15.13 -90.95
N LYS A 466 -12.22 -15.16 -91.23
CA LYS A 466 -12.73 -15.48 -92.60
C LYS A 466 -12.42 -14.26 -93.49
N ILE A 467 -11.32 -14.32 -94.28
CA ILE A 467 -11.08 -13.42 -95.36
C ILE A 467 -12.04 -13.72 -96.47
N ARG A 468 -13.00 -12.86 -96.71
CA ARG A 468 -13.95 -12.96 -97.86
C ARG A 468 -13.22 -12.24 -99.03
N MET A 469 -12.62 -12.99 -100.00
CA MET A 469 -12.22 -12.45 -101.31
C MET A 469 -13.46 -12.05 -102.13
N VAL A 470 -13.56 -10.79 -102.44
CA VAL A 470 -14.49 -10.31 -103.44
C VAL A 470 -13.79 -10.38 -104.81
N SER A 471 -14.17 -11.29 -105.66
CA SER A 471 -13.74 -11.28 -107.12
C SER A 471 -14.58 -10.31 -107.86
N ASN A 472 -13.94 -9.50 -108.70
CA ASN A 472 -14.52 -8.61 -109.74
C ASN A 472 -15.42 -9.35 -110.69
#